data_9d777562205f1b38a5585f2bdce3ba87
#
_entry.id   9d777562205f1b38a5585f2bdce3ba87
#
_cell.length_a   1.000
_cell.length_b   1.000
_cell.length_c   1.000
_cell.angle_alpha   90.00
_cell.angle_beta   90.00
_cell.angle_gamma   90.00
#
_symmetry.space_group_name_H-M   'P 1'
#
loop_
_entity.id
_entity.type
_entity.pdbx_description
1 polymer ?
#
loop_
_entity_poly.entity_id
_entity_poly.type
_entity_poly.pdbx_seq_one_letter_code
_entity_poly.pdbx_strand_id
1 'polypeptide(L)'
;MKYSTYGQESHRAMASFLIAGMLAIVVCGSVKPLASQTQPNPVERKVVTRVEAEYPETLKRLYIGGVVRVEVVVGANGTVQTTELLGGNPILGQSAMKAIKQWKYAPAGAKEKLVVQLEFDPHR
;
A
#
# COMPACT_ATOMS: atom_id res chain seq x y z
N MET A 1 32.02 18.31 35.51
CA MET A 1 33.38 18.76 35.41
C MET A 1 34.12 18.06 34.30
N LYS A 2 34.26 16.81 34.43
CA LYS A 2 34.93 16.02 33.40
C LYS A 2 34.25 16.08 32.05
N TYR A 3 33.00 16.26 32.09
CA TYR A 3 32.18 16.27 30.88
C TYR A 3 32.52 17.41 29.95
N SER A 4 32.75 18.56 30.53
CA SER A 4 33.00 19.71 29.70
C SER A 4 34.30 19.61 28.93
N THR A 5 35.29 19.07 29.58
CA THR A 5 36.60 18.89 28.93
C THR A 5 36.48 17.91 27.79
N TYR A 6 35.74 16.87 28.06
CA TYR A 6 35.60 15.84 27.07
C TYR A 6 34.86 16.35 25.83
N GLY A 7 33.86 17.15 26.07
CA GLY A 7 33.13 17.69 24.96
C GLY A 7 33.92 18.58 24.04
N GLN A 8 34.86 19.29 24.60
CA GLN A 8 35.70 20.15 23.79
C GLN A 8 36.55 19.40 22.80
N GLU A 9 37.09 18.31 23.28
CA GLU A 9 37.94 17.52 22.42
C GLU A 9 37.14 16.92 21.28
N SER A 10 35.94 16.53 21.58
CA SER A 10 35.08 15.99 20.56
C SER A 10 34.82 16.98 19.46
N HIS A 11 34.61 18.21 19.84
CA HIS A 11 34.32 19.24 18.86
C HIS A 11 35.44 19.44 17.87
N ARG A 12 36.63 19.41 18.37
CA ARG A 12 37.77 19.59 17.48
C ARG A 12 37.90 18.44 16.49
N ALA A 13 37.72 17.26 17.00
CA ALA A 13 37.77 16.09 16.14
C ALA A 13 36.71 16.14 15.08
N MET A 14 35.51 16.59 15.48
CA MET A 14 34.45 16.67 14.55
C MET A 14 34.70 17.67 13.44
N ALA A 15 35.34 18.75 13.77
CA ALA A 15 35.65 19.75 12.76
C ALA A 15 36.50 19.19 11.64
N SER A 16 37.45 18.37 12.02
CA SER A 16 38.30 17.75 11.03
C SER A 16 37.56 16.80 10.12
N PHE A 17 36.69 16.05 10.71
CA PHE A 17 35.89 15.11 9.94
C PHE A 17 34.91 15.77 9.03
N LEU A 18 34.40 16.91 9.42
CA LEU A 18 33.48 17.63 8.59
C LEU A 18 33.99 17.89 7.21
N ILE A 19 35.27 18.24 7.14
CA ILE A 19 35.90 18.50 5.87
C ILE A 19 35.88 17.26 4.99
N ALA A 20 36.26 16.16 5.58
CA ALA A 20 36.26 14.90 4.85
C ALA A 20 34.83 14.48 4.50
N GLY A 21 33.94 14.73 5.42
CA GLY A 21 32.54 14.37 5.21
C GLY A 21 31.90 15.05 4.01
N MET A 22 32.35 16.23 3.72
CA MET A 22 31.77 16.96 2.61
C MET A 22 31.97 16.23 1.29
N LEU A 23 33.13 15.66 1.12
CA LEU A 23 33.41 14.92 -0.09
C LEU A 23 32.52 13.70 -0.21
N ALA A 24 32.34 13.03 0.91
CA ALA A 24 31.47 11.86 0.90
C ALA A 24 30.04 12.20 0.58
N ILE A 25 29.58 13.33 1.09
CA ILE A 25 28.20 13.74 0.86
C ILE A 25 27.93 13.98 -0.60
N VAL A 26 28.86 14.55 -1.29
CA VAL A 26 28.70 14.82 -2.70
C VAL A 26 28.42 13.53 -3.47
N VAL A 27 29.15 12.51 -3.12
CA VAL A 27 28.99 11.22 -3.77
C VAL A 27 27.65 10.60 -3.40
N CYS A 28 27.30 10.66 -2.12
CA CYS A 28 26.06 10.07 -1.67
C CYS A 28 24.85 10.75 -2.26
N GLY A 29 24.97 12.03 -2.52
CA GLY A 29 23.84 12.77 -3.06
C GLY A 29 23.28 12.20 -4.34
N SER A 30 24.14 11.66 -5.16
CA SER A 30 23.71 11.09 -6.42
C SER A 30 22.97 9.75 -6.26
N VAL A 31 23.21 9.09 -5.16
CA VAL A 31 22.62 7.77 -4.95
C VAL A 31 21.25 7.84 -4.35
N LYS A 32 20.97 8.86 -3.59
CA LYS A 32 19.71 8.97 -2.87
C LYS A 32 18.46 8.80 -3.71
N PRO A 33 18.37 9.42 -4.86
CA PRO A 33 17.17 9.31 -5.65
C PRO A 33 16.79 7.89 -5.96
N LEU A 34 17.77 7.04 -6.10
CA LEU A 34 17.50 5.66 -6.42
C LEU A 34 16.89 4.92 -5.26
N ALA A 35 17.37 5.20 -4.05
CA ALA A 35 16.89 4.49 -2.88
C ALA A 35 15.42 4.76 -2.62
N SER A 36 14.97 5.97 -2.87
CA SER A 36 13.59 6.33 -2.62
C SER A 36 12.61 5.62 -3.54
N GLN A 37 13.09 5.09 -4.64
CA GLN A 37 12.23 4.45 -5.62
C GLN A 37 12.05 2.97 -5.40
N THR A 38 12.75 2.44 -4.44
CA THR A 38 12.71 1.01 -4.19
C THR A 38 11.54 0.58 -3.33
N GLN A 39 10.61 1.47 -3.05
CA GLN A 39 9.40 1.03 -2.40
C GLN A 39 8.75 -0.02 -3.27
N PRO A 40 8.55 -1.22 -2.74
CA PRO A 40 7.82 -2.22 -3.50
C PRO A 40 6.43 -1.67 -3.72
N ASN A 41 6.14 -1.35 -4.95
CA ASN A 41 4.75 -1.21 -5.32
C ASN A 41 4.08 -2.51 -4.94
N PRO A 42 2.94 -2.44 -4.28
CA PRO A 42 2.17 -3.66 -4.11
C PRO A 42 2.06 -4.26 -5.51
N VAL A 43 2.55 -5.45 -5.64
CA VAL A 43 2.53 -6.15 -6.92
C VAL A 43 1.08 -6.24 -7.31
N GLU A 44 0.69 -5.43 -8.26
CA GLU A 44 -0.66 -5.48 -8.79
C GLU A 44 -0.80 -6.76 -9.58
N ARG A 45 -1.41 -7.72 -8.93
CA ARG A 45 -1.72 -8.97 -9.59
C ARG A 45 -2.85 -8.73 -10.56
N LYS A 46 -2.66 -9.11 -11.79
CA LYS A 46 -3.63 -8.85 -12.85
C LYS A 46 -4.92 -9.62 -12.60
N VAL A 47 -6.05 -8.93 -12.73
CA VAL A 47 -7.37 -9.54 -12.67
C VAL A 47 -7.70 -10.11 -14.04
N VAL A 48 -7.93 -11.40 -14.10
CA VAL A 48 -8.28 -12.10 -15.34
C VAL A 48 -9.79 -12.06 -15.59
N THR A 49 -10.55 -12.32 -14.55
CA THR A 49 -12.01 -12.26 -14.62
C THR A 49 -12.52 -11.37 -13.51
N ARG A 50 -13.28 -10.38 -13.87
CA ARG A 50 -13.86 -9.42 -12.93
C ARG A 50 -15.37 -9.51 -12.96
N VAL A 51 -15.98 -9.64 -11.78
CA VAL A 51 -17.43 -9.63 -11.63
C VAL A 51 -17.80 -8.31 -10.97
N GLU A 52 -18.76 -7.63 -11.54
CA GLU A 52 -19.20 -6.36 -11.00
C GLU A 52 -20.03 -6.57 -9.74
N ALA A 53 -19.79 -5.72 -8.75
CA ALA A 53 -20.54 -5.79 -7.50
C ALA A 53 -21.97 -5.25 -7.69
N GLU A 54 -22.92 -5.94 -7.11
CA GLU A 54 -24.30 -5.50 -7.14
C GLU A 54 -24.48 -4.28 -6.24
N TYR A 55 -25.11 -3.25 -6.79
CA TYR A 55 -25.43 -2.05 -6.03
C TYR A 55 -26.86 -2.18 -5.51
N PRO A 56 -27.08 -2.28 -4.19
CA PRO A 56 -28.43 -2.43 -3.66
C PRO A 56 -29.28 -1.21 -4.02
N GLU A 57 -30.44 -1.47 -4.60
CA GLU A 57 -31.34 -0.42 -5.06
C GLU A 57 -31.75 0.54 -3.95
N THR A 58 -31.96 0.02 -2.76
CA THR A 58 -32.33 0.84 -1.61
C THR A 58 -31.27 1.90 -1.32
N LEU A 59 -30.01 1.50 -1.34
CA LEU A 59 -28.92 2.41 -1.09
C LEU A 59 -28.75 3.40 -2.24
N LYS A 60 -28.94 2.95 -3.45
CA LYS A 60 -28.84 3.80 -4.62
C LYS A 60 -29.91 4.89 -4.61
N ARG A 61 -31.10 4.55 -4.24
CA ARG A 61 -32.21 5.53 -4.13
C ARG A 61 -31.95 6.57 -3.04
N LEU A 62 -31.29 6.17 -1.98
CA LEU A 62 -30.96 7.06 -0.88
C LEU A 62 -29.64 7.81 -1.12
N TYR A 63 -29.05 7.66 -2.31
CA TYR A 63 -27.78 8.27 -2.65
C TYR A 63 -26.66 7.90 -1.69
N ILE A 64 -26.72 6.69 -1.18
CA ILE A 64 -25.68 6.16 -0.29
C ILE A 64 -24.68 5.40 -1.13
N GLY A 65 -23.52 5.97 -1.32
CA GLY A 65 -22.42 5.37 -2.06
C GLY A 65 -21.11 5.57 -1.33
N GLY A 66 -20.04 5.44 -2.05
CA GLY A 66 -18.71 5.66 -1.54
C GLY A 66 -17.74 4.57 -1.92
N VAL A 67 -16.56 4.63 -1.32
CA VAL A 67 -15.48 3.70 -1.59
C VAL A 67 -15.47 2.61 -0.53
N VAL A 68 -15.38 1.37 -0.98
CA VAL A 68 -15.27 0.20 -0.11
C VAL A 68 -13.89 -0.40 -0.32
N ARG A 69 -13.21 -0.70 0.77
CA ARG A 69 -11.89 -1.32 0.75
C ARG A 69 -11.98 -2.72 1.32
N VAL A 70 -11.52 -3.67 0.55
CA VAL A 70 -11.59 -5.09 0.91
C VAL A 70 -10.21 -5.70 0.82
N GLU A 71 -9.80 -6.39 1.87
CA GLU A 71 -8.59 -7.18 1.85
C GLU A 71 -8.92 -8.55 1.27
N VAL A 72 -8.13 -8.96 0.30
CA VAL A 72 -8.37 -10.19 -0.44
C VAL A 72 -7.14 -11.06 -0.37
N VAL A 73 -7.32 -12.31 -0.01
CA VAL A 73 -6.24 -13.31 -0.09
C VAL A 73 -6.45 -14.13 -1.33
N VAL A 74 -5.47 -14.07 -2.22
CA VAL A 74 -5.52 -14.75 -3.51
C VAL A 74 -4.53 -15.91 -3.48
N GLY A 75 -4.97 -17.09 -3.82
CA GLY A 75 -4.11 -18.27 -3.90
C GLY A 75 -3.15 -18.21 -5.07
N ALA A 76 -2.19 -19.11 -5.07
CA ALA A 76 -1.21 -19.19 -6.14
C ALA A 76 -1.86 -19.45 -7.51
N ASN A 77 -2.97 -20.15 -7.53
CA ASN A 77 -3.72 -20.43 -8.75
C ASN A 77 -4.60 -19.27 -9.24
N GLY A 78 -4.65 -18.17 -8.50
CA GLY A 78 -5.45 -17.01 -8.87
C GLY A 78 -6.86 -16.97 -8.31
N THR A 79 -7.27 -17.95 -7.54
CA THR A 79 -8.59 -17.95 -6.91
C THR A 79 -8.59 -17.14 -5.62
N VAL A 80 -9.68 -16.43 -5.40
CA VAL A 80 -9.88 -15.69 -4.15
C VAL A 80 -10.23 -16.68 -3.05
N GLN A 81 -9.43 -16.68 -1.99
CA GLN A 81 -9.63 -17.60 -0.88
C GLN A 81 -10.42 -16.96 0.25
N THR A 82 -10.08 -15.74 0.63
CA THR A 82 -10.78 -15.03 1.68
C THR A 82 -10.93 -13.55 1.33
N THR A 83 -11.95 -12.94 1.91
CA THR A 83 -12.20 -11.51 1.78
C THR A 83 -12.53 -10.93 3.14
N GLU A 84 -12.05 -9.73 3.41
CA GLU A 84 -12.31 -9.03 4.66
C GLU A 84 -12.55 -7.55 4.38
N LEU A 85 -13.60 -6.99 4.96
CA LEU A 85 -13.90 -5.57 4.79
C LEU A 85 -12.99 -4.74 5.68
N LEU A 86 -12.22 -3.86 5.08
CA LEU A 86 -11.33 -2.95 5.81
C LEU A 86 -11.99 -1.60 6.10
N GLY A 87 -12.86 -1.15 5.21
CA GLY A 87 -13.51 0.13 5.39
C GLY A 87 -14.60 0.37 4.38
N GLY A 88 -15.45 1.35 4.68
CA GLY A 88 -16.58 1.70 3.86
C GLY A 88 -17.90 1.24 4.45
N ASN A 89 -18.97 1.46 3.71
CA ASN A 89 -20.31 1.07 4.15
C ASN A 89 -20.42 -0.46 4.23
N PRO A 90 -20.86 -1.02 5.38
CA PRO A 90 -20.92 -2.48 5.54
C PRO A 90 -21.83 -3.18 4.51
N ILE A 91 -22.90 -2.55 4.13
CA ILE A 91 -23.84 -3.16 3.17
C ILE A 91 -23.20 -3.20 1.79
N LEU A 92 -22.59 -2.11 1.37
CA LEU A 92 -21.86 -2.07 0.12
C LEU A 92 -20.66 -3.02 0.18
N GLY A 93 -20.05 -3.13 1.35
CA GLY A 93 -18.94 -4.06 1.58
C GLY A 93 -19.33 -5.50 1.35
N GLN A 94 -20.51 -5.90 1.79
CA GLN A 94 -20.99 -7.26 1.56
C GLN A 94 -21.17 -7.53 0.08
N SER A 95 -21.74 -6.59 -0.64
CA SER A 95 -21.91 -6.71 -2.09
C SER A 95 -20.56 -6.81 -2.79
N ALA A 96 -19.60 -5.99 -2.35
CA ALA A 96 -18.26 -6.01 -2.90
C ALA A 96 -17.57 -7.34 -2.65
N MET A 97 -17.62 -7.83 -1.43
CA MET A 97 -16.99 -9.11 -1.09
C MET A 97 -17.61 -10.27 -1.86
N LYS A 98 -18.91 -10.25 -2.04
CA LYS A 98 -19.60 -11.30 -2.79
C LYS A 98 -19.13 -11.33 -4.24
N ALA A 99 -18.96 -10.17 -4.85
CA ALA A 99 -18.48 -10.08 -6.22
C ALA A 99 -17.02 -10.51 -6.31
N ILE A 100 -16.19 -10.02 -5.40
CA ILE A 100 -14.76 -10.30 -5.41
C ILE A 100 -14.46 -11.79 -5.25
N LYS A 101 -15.27 -12.49 -4.49
CA LYS A 101 -15.10 -13.95 -4.35
C LYS A 101 -15.20 -14.69 -5.68
N GLN A 102 -15.86 -14.10 -6.63
CA GLN A 102 -16.01 -14.70 -7.97
C GLN A 102 -14.92 -14.22 -8.93
N TRP A 103 -14.09 -13.30 -8.51
CA TRP A 103 -13.02 -12.80 -9.35
C TRP A 103 -11.93 -13.87 -9.53
N LYS A 104 -11.25 -13.76 -10.66
CA LYS A 104 -10.09 -14.61 -10.95
C LYS A 104 -8.90 -13.72 -11.22
N TYR A 105 -7.80 -14.04 -10.60
CA TYR A 105 -6.54 -13.37 -10.80
C TYR A 105 -5.59 -14.23 -11.61
N ALA A 106 -4.57 -13.61 -12.17
CA ALA A 106 -3.52 -14.35 -12.85
C ALA A 106 -2.79 -15.24 -11.85
N PRO A 107 -2.42 -16.46 -12.24
CA PRO A 107 -1.64 -17.33 -11.37
C PRO A 107 -0.30 -16.68 -11.03
N ALA A 108 0.17 -16.97 -9.84
CA ALA A 108 1.48 -16.51 -9.39
C ALA A 108 2.15 -17.63 -8.61
N GLY A 109 3.41 -17.40 -8.23
CA GLY A 109 4.16 -18.42 -7.52
C GLY A 109 3.74 -18.64 -6.08
N ALA A 110 2.97 -17.75 -5.51
CA ALA A 110 2.62 -17.80 -4.10
C ALA A 110 1.29 -17.12 -3.83
N LYS A 111 0.75 -17.43 -2.68
CA LYS A 111 -0.42 -16.77 -2.14
C LYS A 111 -0.09 -15.32 -1.80
N GLU A 112 -0.98 -14.43 -2.11
CA GLU A 112 -0.79 -12.99 -1.85
C GLU A 112 -2.00 -12.37 -1.19
N LYS A 113 -1.73 -11.32 -0.44
CA LYS A 113 -2.75 -10.51 0.20
C LYS A 113 -2.81 -9.16 -0.52
N LEU A 114 -3.98 -8.82 -1.03
CA LEU A 114 -4.19 -7.62 -1.81
C LEU A 114 -5.30 -6.78 -1.19
N VAL A 115 -5.27 -5.48 -1.45
CA VAL A 115 -6.36 -4.58 -1.06
C VAL A 115 -7.05 -4.09 -2.32
N VAL A 116 -8.34 -4.32 -2.40
CA VAL A 116 -9.17 -3.92 -3.54
C VAL A 116 -10.07 -2.78 -3.10
N GLN A 117 -10.13 -1.75 -3.92
CA GLN A 117 -11.05 -0.64 -3.70
C GLN A 117 -12.13 -0.67 -4.76
N LEU A 118 -13.38 -0.59 -4.32
CA LEU A 118 -14.52 -0.50 -5.22
C LEU A 118 -15.30 0.77 -4.90
N GLU A 119 -15.65 1.49 -5.94
CA GLU A 119 -16.43 2.71 -5.80
C GLU A 119 -17.87 2.46 -6.21
N PHE A 120 -18.78 2.87 -5.35
CA PHE A 120 -20.22 2.82 -5.61
C PHE A 120 -20.73 4.25 -5.79
N ASP A 121 -21.12 4.58 -7.00
CA ASP A 121 -21.58 5.92 -7.34
C ASP A 121 -23.09 5.90 -7.60
N PRO A 122 -23.88 6.53 -6.74
CA PRO A 122 -25.35 6.53 -6.91
C PRO A 122 -25.82 7.34 -8.11
N HIS A 123 -24.93 8.11 -8.71
CA HIS A 123 -25.28 8.93 -9.87
C HIS A 123 -25.03 8.25 -11.22
N ARG A 124 -24.51 7.07 -11.18
CA ARG A 124 -24.28 6.29 -12.41
C ARG A 124 -25.49 5.49 -12.82
#